data_6912f636dbb62a58137be44ad10c0565
#
_entry.id   6912f636dbb62a58137be44ad10c0565
#
_cell.length_a   1.000
_cell.length_b   1.000
_cell.length_c   1.000
_cell.angle_alpha   90.00
_cell.angle_beta   90.00
_cell.angle_gamma   90.00
#
_symmetry.space_group_name_H-M   'P 1'
#
loop_
_entity.id
_entity.type
_entity.pdbx_description
1 polymer ?
#
loop_
_entity_poly.entity_id
_entity_poly.type
_entity_poly.pdbx_seq_one_letter_code
_entity_poly.pdbx_strand_id
1 'polypeptide(L)'
;NVTVVSLLLGKIAGLNLNDMRELGIGALLHDMGKLDLPDRLRWQDEQSSPSERQLYQQHVSYGVELGKKMGLSSAAILLIAQHHEMADGSGYPLHIGNEKMSVASRIVSLVNRYDNLCNPANPVQALTPHEALSMLFVQMKSRFDKAILALFIRMMGVYPPGSVVQLVNGLYALVISVNSARPLRPKVIVHDPDTPQEQASV
;
A
#
# COMPACT_ATOMS: atom_id res chain seq x y z
N ASN A 1 -2.81 -5.63 -5.02
CA ASN A 1 -3.44 -4.60 -4.17
C ASN A 1 -2.80 -3.22 -4.42
N VAL A 2 -1.46 -3.08 -4.30
CA VAL A 2 -0.74 -1.79 -4.38
C VAL A 2 -1.16 -0.96 -5.58
N THR A 3 -1.20 -1.54 -6.79
CA THR A 3 -1.56 -0.85 -8.03
C THR A 3 -2.96 -0.24 -7.98
N VAL A 4 -3.96 -1.03 -7.58
CA VAL A 4 -5.37 -0.57 -7.56
C VAL A 4 -5.56 0.55 -6.55
N VAL A 5 -5.03 0.39 -5.34
CA VAL A 5 -5.15 1.39 -4.27
C VAL A 5 -4.37 2.65 -4.63
N SER A 6 -3.20 2.53 -5.26
CA SER A 6 -2.42 3.69 -5.74
C SER A 6 -3.16 4.47 -6.82
N LEU A 7 -3.81 3.78 -7.78
CA LEU A 7 -4.61 4.44 -8.82
C LEU A 7 -5.82 5.17 -8.23
N LEU A 8 -6.52 4.57 -7.26
CA LEU A 8 -7.62 5.24 -6.56
C LEU A 8 -7.14 6.50 -5.84
N LEU A 9 -6.03 6.41 -5.12
CA LEU A 9 -5.44 7.55 -4.42
C LEU A 9 -4.93 8.61 -5.39
N GLY A 10 -4.28 8.22 -6.50
CA GLY A 10 -3.83 9.13 -7.56
C GLY A 10 -4.98 9.92 -8.18
N LYS A 11 -6.12 9.27 -8.43
CA LYS A 11 -7.35 9.93 -8.92
C LYS A 11 -7.85 10.98 -7.92
N ILE A 12 -7.88 10.65 -6.64
CA ILE A 12 -8.32 11.58 -5.57
C ILE A 12 -7.31 12.72 -5.40
N ALA A 13 -6.02 12.46 -5.58
CA ALA A 13 -4.96 13.44 -5.56
C ALA A 13 -4.94 14.36 -6.80
N GLY A 14 -5.79 14.11 -7.80
CA GLY A 14 -5.93 14.96 -8.98
C GLY A 14 -4.87 14.72 -10.06
N LEU A 15 -4.25 13.54 -10.12
CA LEU A 15 -3.31 13.20 -11.18
C LEU A 15 -4.00 13.21 -12.55
N ASN A 16 -3.34 13.75 -13.57
CA ASN A 16 -3.82 13.70 -14.94
C ASN A 16 -3.68 12.29 -15.54
N LEU A 17 -4.26 12.04 -16.72
CA LEU A 17 -4.28 10.73 -17.35
C LEU A 17 -2.89 10.15 -17.62
N ASN A 18 -1.93 11.00 -18.01
CA ASN A 18 -0.57 10.54 -18.27
C ASN A 18 0.11 10.09 -16.96
N ASP A 19 0.02 10.91 -15.92
CA ASP A 19 0.58 10.57 -14.60
C ASP A 19 -0.11 9.34 -13.99
N MET A 20 -1.41 9.17 -14.21
CA MET A 20 -2.16 7.97 -13.80
C MET A 20 -1.67 6.71 -14.51
N ARG A 21 -1.36 6.79 -15.80
CA ARG A 21 -0.78 5.68 -16.56
C ARG A 21 0.59 5.29 -16.02
N GLU A 22 1.47 6.26 -15.81
CA GLU A 22 2.80 6.05 -15.29
C GLU A 22 2.76 5.49 -13.85
N LEU A 23 1.86 6.02 -13.02
CA LEU A 23 1.58 5.48 -11.68
C LEU A 23 1.15 4.02 -11.74
N GLY A 24 0.23 3.67 -12.64
CA GLY A 24 -0.25 2.30 -12.80
C GLY A 24 0.85 1.33 -13.22
N ILE A 25 1.66 1.70 -14.22
CA ILE A 25 2.78 0.88 -14.71
C ILE A 25 3.83 0.71 -13.61
N GLY A 26 4.27 1.81 -13.01
CA GLY A 26 5.28 1.78 -11.97
C GLY A 26 4.83 1.02 -10.72
N ALA A 27 3.58 1.21 -10.27
CA ALA A 27 3.03 0.49 -9.13
C ALA A 27 2.81 -1.01 -9.42
N LEU A 28 2.54 -1.40 -10.66
CA LEU A 28 2.43 -2.82 -11.05
C LEU A 28 3.80 -3.52 -10.99
N LEU A 29 4.83 -2.81 -11.41
CA LEU A 29 6.17 -3.36 -11.62
C LEU A 29 7.17 -2.98 -10.51
N HIS A 30 6.72 -2.28 -9.43
CA HIS A 30 7.61 -1.73 -8.41
C HIS A 30 8.56 -2.77 -7.80
N ASP A 31 8.07 -3.98 -7.61
CA ASP A 31 8.76 -5.10 -6.97
C ASP A 31 9.38 -6.12 -7.95
N MET A 32 9.36 -5.86 -9.27
CA MET A 32 9.85 -6.83 -10.27
C MET A 32 11.33 -7.22 -10.09
N GLY A 33 12.14 -6.34 -9.50
CA GLY A 33 13.53 -6.66 -9.20
C GLY A 33 13.73 -7.77 -8.15
N LYS A 34 12.67 -8.14 -7.40
CA LYS A 34 12.71 -9.31 -6.51
C LYS A 34 12.93 -10.63 -7.28
N LEU A 35 12.64 -10.65 -8.58
CA LEU A 35 12.90 -11.83 -9.42
C LEU A 35 14.39 -12.18 -9.49
N ASP A 36 15.28 -11.19 -9.38
CA ASP A 36 16.73 -11.37 -9.41
C ASP A 36 17.33 -11.64 -8.01
N LEU A 37 16.50 -11.64 -6.96
CA LEU A 37 16.94 -12.04 -5.63
C LEU A 37 16.91 -13.55 -5.45
N PRO A 38 17.80 -14.11 -4.62
CA PRO A 38 17.68 -15.50 -4.16
C PRO A 38 16.29 -15.74 -3.53
N ASP A 39 15.69 -16.90 -3.79
CA ASP A 39 14.32 -17.23 -3.37
C ASP A 39 14.04 -16.96 -1.90
N ARG A 40 14.99 -17.32 -1.03
CA ARG A 40 14.90 -17.12 0.42
C ARG A 40 14.81 -15.64 0.84
N LEU A 41 15.28 -14.71 -0.01
CA LEU A 41 15.28 -13.26 0.28
C LEU A 41 14.14 -12.51 -0.38
N ARG A 42 13.34 -13.13 -1.23
CA ARG A 42 12.19 -12.46 -1.87
C ARG A 42 11.13 -12.01 -0.88
N TRP A 43 11.06 -12.67 0.26
CA TRP A 43 10.14 -12.38 1.35
C TRP A 43 10.95 -11.95 2.57
N GLN A 44 10.97 -10.64 2.82
CA GLN A 44 11.70 -10.10 3.98
C GLN A 44 10.99 -10.50 5.27
N ASP A 45 11.75 -11.08 6.22
CA ASP A 45 11.32 -11.37 7.59
C ASP A 45 11.99 -10.39 8.56
N GLU A 46 11.35 -10.12 9.71
CA GLU A 46 11.91 -9.34 10.80
C GLU A 46 13.20 -9.95 11.37
N GLN A 47 13.36 -11.27 11.23
CA GLN A 47 14.55 -12.00 11.66
C GLN A 47 15.73 -11.88 10.69
N SER A 48 15.58 -11.19 9.55
CA SER A 48 16.66 -11.01 8.58
C SER A 48 17.85 -10.28 9.18
N SER A 49 19.05 -10.81 8.96
CA SER A 49 20.30 -10.17 9.36
C SER A 49 20.51 -8.81 8.65
N PRO A 50 21.37 -7.93 9.15
CA PRO A 50 21.69 -6.67 8.46
C PRO A 50 22.16 -6.87 7.01
N SER A 51 22.98 -7.92 6.77
CA SER A 51 23.46 -8.26 5.43
C SER A 51 22.35 -8.74 4.50
N GLU A 52 21.40 -9.53 4.99
CA GLU A 52 20.24 -9.97 4.22
C GLU A 52 19.30 -8.80 3.89
N ARG A 53 19.10 -7.88 4.84
CA ARG A 53 18.35 -6.64 4.57
C ARG A 53 19.01 -5.80 3.49
N GLN A 54 20.33 -5.66 3.50
CA GLN A 54 21.07 -4.94 2.47
C GLN A 54 20.95 -5.62 1.09
N LEU A 55 21.03 -6.96 1.04
CA LEU A 55 20.80 -7.72 -0.20
C LEU A 55 19.35 -7.56 -0.69
N TYR A 56 18.37 -7.62 0.21
CA TYR A 56 16.97 -7.39 -0.15
C TYR A 56 16.75 -6.01 -0.78
N GLN A 57 17.38 -4.95 -0.26
CA GLN A 57 17.26 -3.60 -0.82
C GLN A 57 17.75 -3.50 -2.27
N GLN A 58 18.61 -4.42 -2.73
CA GLN A 58 19.10 -4.43 -4.12
C GLN A 58 18.00 -4.69 -5.16
N HIS A 59 16.82 -5.24 -4.75
CA HIS A 59 15.72 -5.41 -5.68
C HIS A 59 15.29 -4.08 -6.34
N VAL A 60 15.47 -2.95 -5.65
CA VAL A 60 15.18 -1.63 -6.23
C VAL A 60 16.09 -1.37 -7.45
N SER A 61 17.40 -1.60 -7.30
CA SER A 61 18.36 -1.43 -8.41
C SER A 61 18.11 -2.42 -9.54
N TYR A 62 17.84 -3.68 -9.21
CA TYR A 62 17.50 -4.70 -10.21
C TYR A 62 16.20 -4.34 -10.96
N GLY A 63 15.18 -3.83 -10.24
CA GLY A 63 13.95 -3.35 -10.84
C GLY A 63 14.18 -2.20 -11.82
N VAL A 64 15.04 -1.24 -11.47
CA VAL A 64 15.43 -0.14 -12.35
C VAL A 64 16.12 -0.66 -13.62
N GLU A 65 17.06 -1.60 -13.50
CA GLU A 65 17.74 -2.21 -14.64
C GLU A 65 16.79 -2.99 -15.55
N LEU A 66 15.90 -3.80 -14.97
CA LEU A 66 14.86 -4.50 -15.72
C LEU A 66 13.94 -3.52 -16.44
N GLY A 67 13.50 -2.44 -15.76
CA GLY A 67 12.66 -1.41 -16.35
C GLY A 67 13.32 -0.72 -17.54
N LYS A 68 14.62 -0.43 -17.48
CA LYS A 68 15.40 0.11 -18.61
C LYS A 68 15.45 -0.89 -19.78
N LYS A 69 15.71 -2.16 -19.50
CA LYS A 69 15.72 -3.23 -20.53
C LYS A 69 14.37 -3.41 -21.21
N MET A 70 13.27 -3.22 -20.46
CA MET A 70 11.90 -3.29 -20.97
C MET A 70 11.48 -2.03 -21.74
N GLY A 71 12.27 -0.96 -21.73
CA GLY A 71 11.91 0.30 -22.36
C GLY A 71 10.81 1.08 -21.63
N LEU A 72 10.71 0.93 -20.32
CA LEU A 72 9.75 1.71 -19.53
C LEU A 72 10.10 3.20 -19.57
N SER A 73 9.08 4.04 -19.39
CA SER A 73 9.27 5.50 -19.31
C SER A 73 10.15 5.89 -18.11
N SER A 74 10.79 7.04 -18.20
CA SER A 74 11.58 7.59 -17.08
C SER A 74 10.74 7.79 -15.81
N ALA A 75 9.45 8.12 -15.96
CA ALA A 75 8.53 8.31 -14.83
C ALA A 75 8.22 6.97 -14.11
N ALA A 76 7.97 5.91 -14.87
CA ALA A 76 7.76 4.58 -14.29
C ALA A 76 9.04 4.03 -13.63
N ILE A 77 10.20 4.22 -14.27
CA ILE A 77 11.50 3.84 -13.69
C ILE A 77 11.79 4.62 -12.41
N LEU A 78 11.51 5.92 -12.38
CA LEU A 78 11.68 6.75 -11.19
C LEU A 78 10.80 6.24 -10.03
N LEU A 79 9.56 5.84 -10.32
CA LEU A 79 8.67 5.27 -9.31
C LEU A 79 9.25 3.96 -8.76
N ILE A 80 9.75 3.07 -9.61
CA ILE A 80 10.41 1.83 -9.20
C ILE A 80 11.64 2.14 -8.32
N ALA A 81 12.41 3.18 -8.66
CA ALA A 81 13.58 3.59 -7.88
C ALA A 81 13.22 4.16 -6.49
N GLN A 82 12.03 4.74 -6.34
CA GLN A 82 11.67 5.54 -5.16
C GLN A 82 10.57 4.90 -4.27
N HIS A 83 10.04 3.73 -4.60
CA HIS A 83 8.89 3.16 -3.88
C HIS A 83 9.17 2.79 -2.41
N HIS A 84 10.43 2.74 -2.01
CA HIS A 84 10.85 2.57 -0.61
C HIS A 84 11.46 3.83 0.00
N GLU A 85 11.48 4.95 -0.72
CA GLU A 85 11.86 6.23 -0.13
C GLU A 85 10.78 6.74 0.83
N MET A 86 11.19 7.51 1.82
CA MET A 86 10.31 8.08 2.84
C MET A 86 10.45 9.60 2.85
N ALA A 87 9.36 10.31 3.14
CA ALA A 87 9.31 11.77 3.12
C ALA A 87 10.34 12.43 4.09
N ASP A 88 10.72 11.74 5.15
CA ASP A 88 11.72 12.18 6.13
C ASP A 88 13.18 11.79 5.76
N GLY A 89 13.40 11.15 4.60
CA GLY A 89 14.70 10.66 4.17
C GLY A 89 15.16 9.36 4.84
N SER A 90 14.32 8.72 5.67
CA SER A 90 14.66 7.45 6.34
C SER A 90 14.50 6.23 5.44
N GLY A 91 14.00 6.42 4.20
CA GLY A 91 13.82 5.36 3.21
C GLY A 91 15.12 4.89 2.56
N TYR A 92 15.03 4.13 1.49
CA TYR A 92 16.15 3.63 0.70
C TYR A 92 15.76 3.53 -0.79
N PRO A 93 16.68 3.42 -1.72
CA PRO A 93 18.14 3.32 -1.57
C PRO A 93 18.87 4.67 -1.51
N LEU A 94 18.23 5.79 -1.89
CA LEU A 94 18.88 7.09 -2.09
C LEU A 94 18.77 8.01 -0.86
N HIS A 95 17.94 7.65 0.12
CA HIS A 95 17.65 8.44 1.33
C HIS A 95 17.21 9.87 1.02
N ILE A 96 16.35 10.03 -0.01
CA ILE A 96 15.84 11.34 -0.44
C ILE A 96 14.60 11.72 0.35
N GLY A 97 14.45 13.01 0.64
CA GLY A 97 13.26 13.55 1.30
C GLY A 97 12.11 13.87 0.32
N ASN A 98 11.00 14.32 0.90
CA ASN A 98 9.74 14.58 0.21
C ASN A 98 9.87 15.46 -1.03
N GLU A 99 10.72 16.49 -0.96
CA GLU A 99 10.92 17.47 -2.03
C GLU A 99 11.56 16.89 -3.30
N LYS A 100 12.28 15.76 -3.19
CA LYS A 100 12.90 15.05 -4.31
C LYS A 100 12.09 13.87 -4.83
N MET A 101 11.01 13.50 -4.14
CA MET A 101 10.10 12.42 -4.55
C MET A 101 9.02 12.97 -5.49
N SER A 102 8.71 12.23 -6.55
CA SER A 102 7.53 12.50 -7.37
C SER A 102 6.24 12.25 -6.57
N VAL A 103 5.13 12.90 -6.96
CA VAL A 103 3.82 12.65 -6.32
C VAL A 103 3.44 11.17 -6.45
N ALA A 104 3.68 10.55 -7.61
CA ALA A 104 3.43 9.14 -7.84
C ALA A 104 4.26 8.24 -6.90
N SER A 105 5.53 8.57 -6.68
CA SER A 105 6.40 7.82 -5.76
C SER A 105 5.94 7.95 -4.30
N ARG A 106 5.49 9.15 -3.88
CA ARG A 106 4.90 9.36 -2.53
C ARG A 106 3.64 8.52 -2.32
N ILE A 107 2.80 8.42 -3.34
CA ILE A 107 1.60 7.58 -3.32
C ILE A 107 1.99 6.10 -3.17
N VAL A 108 2.89 5.59 -4.02
CA VAL A 108 3.24 4.17 -4.00
C VAL A 108 3.97 3.80 -2.72
N SER A 109 4.88 4.64 -2.21
CA SER A 109 5.59 4.35 -0.96
C SER A 109 4.63 4.22 0.23
N LEU A 110 3.62 5.09 0.32
CA LEU A 110 2.58 5.00 1.35
C LEU A 110 1.72 3.74 1.19
N VAL A 111 1.22 3.49 -0.01
CA VAL A 111 0.33 2.35 -0.29
C VAL A 111 1.06 1.02 -0.14
N ASN A 112 2.32 0.93 -0.59
CA ASN A 112 3.15 -0.25 -0.41
C ASN A 112 3.40 -0.54 1.09
N ARG A 113 3.66 0.50 1.89
CA ARG A 113 3.81 0.31 3.34
C ARG A 113 2.52 -0.17 3.98
N TYR A 114 1.37 0.39 3.59
CA TYR A 114 0.07 -0.08 4.06
C TYR A 114 -0.18 -1.55 3.69
N ASP A 115 0.08 -1.92 2.44
CA ASP A 115 -0.10 -3.31 1.98
C ASP A 115 0.81 -4.27 2.74
N ASN A 116 2.06 -3.92 2.98
CA ASN A 116 3.01 -4.72 3.75
C ASN A 116 2.60 -4.88 5.23
N LEU A 117 1.87 -3.93 5.80
CA LEU A 117 1.32 -4.07 7.15
C LEU A 117 0.12 -5.02 7.18
N CYS A 118 -0.72 -4.99 6.15
CA CYS A 118 -1.90 -5.86 6.06
C CYS A 118 -1.56 -7.28 5.54
N ASN A 119 -0.52 -7.41 4.71
CA ASN A 119 -0.15 -8.64 4.02
C ASN A 119 1.36 -8.92 4.17
N PRO A 120 1.88 -9.05 5.40
CA PRO A 120 3.30 -9.36 5.61
C PRO A 120 3.63 -10.79 5.16
N ALA A 121 4.92 -11.09 4.98
CA ALA A 121 5.41 -12.43 4.65
C ALA A 121 4.99 -13.48 5.70
N ASN A 122 4.99 -13.10 6.98
CA ASN A 122 4.44 -13.93 8.05
C ASN A 122 2.99 -13.48 8.37
N PRO A 123 1.96 -14.27 7.99
CA PRO A 123 0.56 -13.89 8.19
C PRO A 123 0.16 -13.64 9.66
N VAL A 124 0.89 -14.19 10.62
CA VAL A 124 0.62 -13.97 12.06
C VAL A 124 0.86 -12.51 12.46
N GLN A 125 1.71 -11.80 11.73
CA GLN A 125 2.03 -10.39 11.96
C GLN A 125 1.10 -9.44 11.19
N ALA A 126 0.14 -9.96 10.44
CA ALA A 126 -0.78 -9.15 9.65
C ALA A 126 -1.63 -8.25 10.56
N LEU A 127 -1.62 -6.97 10.27
CA LEU A 127 -2.51 -6.01 10.90
C LEU A 127 -3.84 -5.96 10.15
N THR A 128 -4.91 -5.73 10.89
CA THR A 128 -6.18 -5.37 10.26
C THR A 128 -6.04 -4.04 9.51
N PRO A 129 -6.87 -3.78 8.49
CA PRO A 129 -6.86 -2.50 7.77
C PRO A 129 -6.94 -1.27 8.69
N HIS A 130 -7.73 -1.34 9.76
CA HIS A 130 -7.86 -0.27 10.75
C HIS A 130 -6.57 -0.06 11.57
N GLU A 131 -5.95 -1.14 12.06
CA GLU A 131 -4.69 -1.07 12.80
C GLU A 131 -3.55 -0.55 11.93
N ALA A 132 -3.48 -0.98 10.67
CA ALA A 132 -2.49 -0.49 9.71
C ALA A 132 -2.62 1.03 9.48
N LEU A 133 -3.86 1.54 9.29
CA LEU A 133 -4.09 2.98 9.18
C LEU A 133 -3.72 3.74 10.47
N SER A 134 -4.08 3.19 11.63
CA SER A 134 -3.73 3.77 12.92
C SER A 134 -2.21 3.84 13.11
N MET A 135 -1.47 2.79 12.75
CA MET A 135 -0.01 2.77 12.80
C MET A 135 0.60 3.82 11.88
N LEU A 136 0.14 3.92 10.62
CA LEU A 136 0.61 4.93 9.68
C LEU A 136 0.40 6.35 10.20
N PHE A 137 -0.76 6.64 10.80
CA PHE A 137 -1.09 7.97 11.28
C PHE A 137 -0.40 8.32 12.61
N VAL A 138 -0.37 7.40 13.56
CA VAL A 138 0.14 7.70 14.92
C VAL A 138 1.66 7.58 14.98
N GLN A 139 2.23 6.52 14.41
CA GLN A 139 3.64 6.19 14.59
C GLN A 139 4.52 6.59 13.41
N MET A 140 3.96 6.64 12.19
CA MET A 140 4.74 6.79 10.96
C MET A 140 4.41 8.07 10.17
N LYS A 141 3.61 8.99 10.70
CA LYS A 141 3.14 10.17 9.96
C LYS A 141 4.25 11.07 9.41
N SER A 142 5.42 11.11 10.06
CA SER A 142 6.58 11.88 9.60
C SER A 142 7.25 11.27 8.37
N ARG A 143 7.06 9.97 8.14
CA ARG A 143 7.66 9.23 7.03
C ARG A 143 6.94 9.43 5.70
N PHE A 144 5.74 10.02 5.71
CA PHE A 144 4.91 10.17 4.52
C PHE A 144 4.54 11.62 4.28
N ASP A 145 4.27 11.95 3.01
CA ASP A 145 3.71 13.25 2.64
C ASP A 145 2.39 13.47 3.36
N LYS A 146 2.27 14.59 4.08
CA LYS A 146 1.11 14.89 4.95
C LYS A 146 -0.19 15.00 4.16
N ALA A 147 -0.15 15.59 2.95
CA ALA A 147 -1.34 15.76 2.12
C ALA A 147 -1.80 14.41 1.54
N ILE A 148 -0.86 13.60 1.03
CA ILE A 148 -1.15 12.27 0.51
C ILE A 148 -1.66 11.34 1.62
N LEU A 149 -1.05 11.35 2.80
CA LEU A 149 -1.52 10.56 3.94
C LEU A 149 -2.95 10.96 4.38
N ALA A 150 -3.25 12.26 4.42
CA ALA A 150 -4.60 12.74 4.75
C ALA A 150 -5.65 12.30 3.71
N LEU A 151 -5.31 12.36 2.42
CA LEU A 151 -6.18 11.86 1.34
C LEU A 151 -6.38 10.34 1.46
N PHE A 152 -5.32 9.60 1.75
CA PHE A 152 -5.37 8.15 1.92
C PHE A 152 -6.29 7.74 3.07
N ILE A 153 -6.14 8.36 4.25
CA ILE A 153 -7.00 8.08 5.42
C ILE A 153 -8.47 8.42 5.11
N ARG A 154 -8.72 9.54 4.41
CA ARG A 154 -10.09 9.91 3.99
C ARG A 154 -10.67 8.90 3.01
N MET A 155 -9.86 8.41 2.06
CA MET A 155 -10.25 7.42 1.07
C MET A 155 -10.62 6.08 1.72
N MET A 156 -9.79 5.63 2.66
CA MET A 156 -9.97 4.34 3.35
C MET A 156 -11.10 4.39 4.39
N GLY A 157 -11.37 5.55 4.97
CA GLY A 157 -12.41 5.76 5.99
C GLY A 157 -12.03 5.19 7.36
N VAL A 158 -12.94 5.33 8.32
CA VAL A 158 -12.75 4.86 9.71
C VAL A 158 -12.74 3.33 9.76
N TYR A 159 -13.58 2.70 8.96
CA TYR A 159 -13.66 1.24 8.80
C TYR A 159 -13.32 0.91 7.36
N PRO A 160 -12.05 0.60 7.05
CA PRO A 160 -11.63 0.29 5.69
C PRO A 160 -12.32 -0.96 5.13
N PRO A 161 -12.52 -1.04 3.80
CA PRO A 161 -12.97 -2.27 3.16
C PRO A 161 -12.05 -3.45 3.51
N GLY A 162 -12.65 -4.62 3.80
CA GLY A 162 -11.96 -5.80 4.30
C GLY A 162 -11.87 -5.89 5.83
N SER A 163 -12.26 -4.83 6.58
CA SER A 163 -12.33 -4.90 8.05
C SER A 163 -13.51 -5.78 8.49
N VAL A 164 -13.27 -6.63 9.48
CA VAL A 164 -14.34 -7.32 10.21
C VAL A 164 -14.72 -6.45 11.41
N VAL A 165 -16.00 -6.19 11.56
CA VAL A 165 -16.56 -5.36 12.65
C VAL A 165 -17.67 -6.11 13.38
N GLN A 166 -17.83 -5.84 14.67
CA GLN A 166 -18.99 -6.30 15.42
C GLN A 166 -20.05 -5.20 15.47
N LEU A 167 -21.25 -5.53 15.05
CA LEU A 167 -22.38 -4.62 15.07
C LEU A 167 -22.97 -4.51 16.49
N VAL A 168 -23.77 -3.46 16.72
CA VAL A 168 -24.40 -3.19 18.03
C VAL A 168 -25.30 -4.35 18.48
N ASN A 169 -25.86 -5.11 17.54
CA ASN A 169 -26.66 -6.32 17.81
C ASN A 169 -25.85 -7.59 18.08
N GLY A 170 -24.49 -7.46 18.13
CA GLY A 170 -23.58 -8.57 18.40
C GLY A 170 -23.16 -9.41 17.18
N LEU A 171 -23.79 -9.21 16.01
CA LEU A 171 -23.42 -9.94 14.78
C LEU A 171 -22.09 -9.40 14.22
N TYR A 172 -21.34 -10.25 13.54
CA TYR A 172 -20.15 -9.85 12.80
C TYR A 172 -20.49 -9.48 11.36
N ALA A 173 -19.75 -8.51 10.84
CA ALA A 173 -19.94 -8.02 9.47
C ALA A 173 -18.61 -7.68 8.81
N LEU A 174 -18.53 -7.92 7.50
CA LEU A 174 -17.41 -7.54 6.66
C LEU A 174 -17.72 -6.19 6.00
N VAL A 175 -16.83 -5.22 6.17
CA VAL A 175 -16.92 -3.92 5.49
C VAL A 175 -16.58 -4.10 4.01
N ILE A 176 -17.51 -3.74 3.11
CA ILE A 176 -17.33 -3.84 1.66
C ILE A 176 -17.04 -2.49 0.99
N SER A 177 -17.54 -1.39 1.55
CA SER A 177 -17.22 -0.06 1.06
C SER A 177 -17.43 1.02 2.12
N VAL A 178 -16.66 2.10 2.00
CA VAL A 178 -16.82 3.29 2.86
C VAL A 178 -18.02 4.12 2.41
N ASN A 179 -18.61 4.85 3.36
CA ASN A 179 -19.63 5.84 3.11
C ASN A 179 -19.05 7.23 3.41
N SER A 180 -18.67 7.97 2.37
CA SER A 180 -18.04 9.29 2.52
C SER A 180 -18.94 10.33 3.18
N ALA A 181 -20.26 10.20 3.07
CA ALA A 181 -21.23 11.07 3.73
C ALA A 181 -21.44 10.71 5.21
N ARG A 182 -21.22 9.45 5.58
CA ARG A 182 -21.37 8.92 6.95
C ARG A 182 -20.23 7.96 7.28
N PRO A 183 -19.03 8.44 7.62
CA PRO A 183 -17.82 7.60 7.78
C PRO A 183 -17.95 6.49 8.84
N LEU A 184 -18.82 6.68 9.84
CA LEU A 184 -19.10 5.66 10.87
C LEU A 184 -20.19 4.66 10.49
N ARG A 185 -20.72 4.75 9.26
CA ARG A 185 -21.76 3.84 8.73
C ARG A 185 -21.35 3.32 7.36
N PRO A 186 -20.32 2.44 7.29
CA PRO A 186 -19.91 1.83 6.05
C PRO A 186 -20.99 0.87 5.53
N LYS A 187 -20.88 0.46 4.28
CA LYS A 187 -21.66 -0.67 3.77
C LYS A 187 -20.98 -1.96 4.22
N VAL A 188 -21.77 -2.90 4.72
CA VAL A 188 -21.27 -4.15 5.28
C VAL A 188 -22.08 -5.34 4.78
N ILE A 189 -21.44 -6.50 4.69
CA ILE A 189 -22.12 -7.81 4.60
C ILE A 189 -22.15 -8.39 6.00
N VAL A 190 -23.35 -8.66 6.50
CA VAL A 190 -23.55 -9.24 7.85
C VAL A 190 -23.42 -10.75 7.75
N HIS A 191 -22.65 -11.35 8.66
CA HIS A 191 -22.63 -12.78 8.87
C HIS A 191 -23.75 -13.13 9.85
N ASP A 192 -24.80 -13.78 9.34
CA ASP A 192 -25.90 -14.33 10.13
C ASP A 192 -25.80 -15.85 10.05
N PRO A 193 -25.45 -16.52 11.16
CA PRO A 193 -25.29 -17.97 11.18
C PRO A 193 -26.61 -18.72 10.91
N ASP A 194 -27.75 -18.06 11.09
CA ASP A 194 -29.09 -18.66 10.90
C ASP A 194 -29.59 -18.50 9.44
N THR A 195 -28.90 -17.71 8.62
CA THR A 195 -29.25 -17.51 7.21
C THR A 195 -28.55 -18.55 6.34
N PRO A 196 -29.30 -19.39 5.57
CA PRO A 196 -28.70 -20.33 4.62
C PRO A 196 -27.80 -19.62 3.62
N GLN A 197 -26.64 -20.22 3.28
CA GLN A 197 -25.64 -19.62 2.36
C GLN A 197 -26.20 -19.27 0.97
N GLU A 198 -27.28 -19.92 0.54
CA GLU A 198 -27.96 -19.68 -0.75
C GLU A 198 -28.76 -18.38 -0.79
N GLN A 199 -29.02 -17.73 0.35
CA GLN A 199 -29.83 -16.50 0.45
C GLN A 199 -29.00 -15.26 0.83
N ALA A 200 -27.68 -15.34 0.87
CA ALA A 200 -26.82 -14.18 1.12
C ALA A 200 -26.89 -13.19 -0.06
N SER A 201 -27.87 -12.30 -0.01
CA SER A 201 -27.96 -11.19 -0.97
C SER A 201 -26.92 -10.10 -0.62
N VAL A 202 -26.20 -9.66 -1.65
CA VAL A 202 -25.24 -8.54 -1.65
C VAL A 202 -25.95 -7.22 -1.41
#